data_3d6df8008a533e46c456febf7ce565a5
#
_entry.id   3d6df8008a533e46c456febf7ce565a5
#
_cell.length_a   1.000
_cell.length_b   1.000
_cell.length_c   1.000
_cell.angle_alpha   90.00
_cell.angle_beta   90.00
_cell.angle_gamma   90.00
#
_symmetry.space_group_name_H-M   'P 1'
#
loop_
_entity.id
_entity.type
_entity.pdbx_description
1 polymer ?
#
loop_
_entity_poly.entity_id
_entity_poly.type
_entity_poly.pdbx_seq_one_letter_code
_entity_poly.pdbx_strand_id
1 'polypeptide(L)'
;VLKSLWNFLKKTVTAVILILLLIVLVFLIPQVQTYYGSKLTKTFNETYNTDLNVSRLSINYKGNIVLDNLLLRDDYEDTIIYAKSLSTSLINLANLSGKNLHFSNTEIDQLKFKLKQYQNEKYDEFTKFLDKLNDTTTTSGQSFQLKINRALAYNSDFSIINQNIGQDPTFFIKDLDFNLSNFKLLGPDLDFNLRRMSGILKQGIIIDDFKTRFSYSPSQMHLEDLSLETPYSNIEGEIEFDYNREDLKDFFDKVNINAKFNNSLVSSTDLRRFYDGFGYSQELNITGVASGQLNNLELKALNITGVQDTRLDAELKLVNSFSDSPFSMKGSSMDISTTYGDLIS
;
A
#
# COMPACT_ATOMS: atom_id res chain seq x y z
N VAL A 1 34.12 -52.52 -28.83
CA VAL A 1 34.43 -51.13 -28.56
C VAL A 1 33.13 -50.31 -28.38
N LEU A 2 32.15 -50.36 -29.30
CA LEU A 2 30.91 -49.57 -29.20
C LEU A 2 30.04 -49.90 -27.94
N LYS A 3 29.87 -51.19 -27.59
CA LYS A 3 29.13 -51.60 -26.40
C LYS A 3 29.81 -51.14 -25.10
N SER A 4 31.13 -51.16 -25.05
CA SER A 4 31.89 -50.68 -23.87
C SER A 4 31.77 -49.17 -23.72
N LEU A 5 31.85 -48.42 -24.81
CA LEU A 5 31.66 -46.97 -24.84
C LEU A 5 30.24 -46.56 -24.41
N TRP A 6 29.22 -47.28 -24.86
CA TRP A 6 27.83 -47.08 -24.50
C TRP A 6 27.55 -47.34 -22.99
N ASN A 7 28.15 -48.40 -22.44
CA ASN A 7 28.05 -48.70 -21.05
C ASN A 7 28.79 -47.69 -20.15
N PHE A 8 29.93 -47.17 -20.62
CA PHE A 8 30.65 -46.11 -19.92
C PHE A 8 29.82 -44.81 -19.94
N LEU A 9 29.25 -44.43 -21.08
CA LEU A 9 28.41 -43.25 -21.21
C LEU A 9 27.16 -43.32 -20.27
N LYS A 10 26.47 -44.48 -20.25
CA LYS A 10 25.32 -44.68 -19.32
C LYS A 10 25.74 -44.53 -17.86
N LYS A 11 26.85 -45.11 -17.43
CA LYS A 11 27.33 -44.99 -16.04
C LYS A 11 27.68 -43.54 -15.69
N THR A 12 28.32 -42.83 -16.61
CA THR A 12 28.66 -41.43 -16.39
C THR A 12 27.41 -40.54 -16.31
N VAL A 13 26.43 -40.73 -17.19
CA VAL A 13 25.15 -40.00 -17.14
C VAL A 13 24.39 -40.34 -15.87
N THR A 14 24.33 -41.62 -15.44
CA THR A 14 23.68 -42.01 -14.19
C THR A 14 24.38 -41.40 -12.99
N ALA A 15 25.72 -41.38 -12.97
CA ALA A 15 26.48 -40.75 -11.87
C ALA A 15 26.22 -39.23 -11.81
N VAL A 16 26.18 -38.53 -12.96
CA VAL A 16 25.84 -37.10 -13.03
C VAL A 16 24.41 -36.83 -12.50
N ILE A 17 23.44 -37.68 -12.92
CA ILE A 17 22.06 -37.55 -12.43
C ILE A 17 21.98 -37.76 -10.91
N LEU A 18 22.70 -38.77 -10.38
CA LEU A 18 22.74 -39.04 -8.92
C LEU A 18 23.39 -37.87 -8.14
N ILE A 19 24.46 -37.28 -8.68
CA ILE A 19 25.11 -36.12 -8.08
C ILE A 19 24.16 -34.92 -8.09
N LEU A 20 23.48 -34.64 -9.20
CA LEU A 20 22.50 -33.57 -9.29
C LEU A 20 21.35 -33.80 -8.31
N LEU A 21 20.85 -35.04 -8.19
CA LEU A 21 19.79 -35.39 -7.24
C LEU A 21 20.28 -35.21 -5.79
N LEU A 22 21.52 -35.59 -5.47
CA LEU A 22 22.12 -35.36 -4.18
C LEU A 22 22.25 -33.88 -3.85
N ILE A 23 22.69 -33.05 -4.80
CA ILE A 23 22.76 -31.59 -4.67
C ILE A 23 21.36 -31.04 -4.36
N VAL A 24 20.33 -31.43 -5.12
CA VAL A 24 18.95 -31.04 -4.87
C VAL A 24 18.50 -31.44 -3.47
N LEU A 25 18.77 -32.68 -3.05
CA LEU A 25 18.42 -33.15 -1.70
C LEU A 25 19.12 -32.35 -0.60
N VAL A 26 20.39 -32.00 -0.76
CA VAL A 26 21.13 -31.15 0.18
C VAL A 26 20.52 -29.75 0.24
N PHE A 27 20.12 -29.17 -0.88
CA PHE A 27 19.43 -27.87 -0.91
C PHE A 27 18.01 -27.93 -0.36
N LEU A 28 17.38 -29.09 -0.23
CA LEU A 28 16.09 -29.26 0.44
C LEU A 28 16.22 -29.33 1.98
N ILE A 29 17.44 -29.41 2.53
CA ILE A 29 17.68 -29.44 3.98
C ILE A 29 17.41 -28.02 4.54
N PRO A 30 16.46 -27.82 5.49
CA PRO A 30 16.10 -26.50 5.99
C PRO A 30 17.28 -25.70 6.59
N GLN A 31 18.22 -26.38 7.24
CA GLN A 31 19.42 -25.74 7.82
C GLN A 31 20.33 -25.14 6.75
N VAL A 32 20.48 -25.83 5.61
CA VAL A 32 21.27 -25.36 4.47
C VAL A 32 20.59 -24.13 3.86
N GLN A 33 19.28 -24.18 3.67
CA GLN A 33 18.49 -23.07 3.12
C GLN A 33 18.58 -21.86 4.03
N THR A 34 18.39 -22.03 5.35
CA THR A 34 18.47 -20.93 6.34
C THR A 34 19.89 -20.33 6.40
N TYR A 35 20.94 -21.14 6.29
CA TYR A 35 22.33 -20.65 6.23
C TYR A 35 22.54 -19.72 5.03
N TYR A 36 22.10 -20.14 3.83
CA TYR A 36 22.21 -19.28 2.65
C TYR A 36 21.30 -18.06 2.75
N GLY A 37 20.10 -18.19 3.32
CA GLY A 37 19.19 -17.08 3.58
C GLY A 37 19.82 -16.03 4.50
N SER A 38 20.41 -16.43 5.62
CA SER A 38 21.09 -15.51 6.56
C SER A 38 22.29 -14.81 5.92
N LYS A 39 23.01 -15.50 5.02
CA LYS A 39 24.09 -14.86 4.27
C LYS A 39 23.57 -13.80 3.28
N LEU A 40 22.44 -14.05 2.62
CA LEU A 40 21.83 -13.08 1.71
C LEU A 40 21.31 -11.85 2.47
N THR A 41 20.59 -12.05 3.59
CA THR A 41 20.12 -10.93 4.41
C THR A 41 21.28 -10.12 4.99
N LYS A 42 22.34 -10.78 5.45
CA LYS A 42 23.56 -10.10 5.91
C LYS A 42 24.17 -9.24 4.81
N THR A 43 24.36 -9.80 3.61
CA THR A 43 24.91 -9.04 2.47
C THR A 43 24.00 -7.86 2.10
N PHE A 44 22.67 -8.04 2.11
CA PHE A 44 21.71 -6.99 1.87
C PHE A 44 21.84 -5.86 2.92
N ASN A 45 21.87 -6.22 4.20
CA ASN A 45 22.01 -5.27 5.31
C ASN A 45 23.33 -4.48 5.24
N GLU A 46 24.45 -5.15 4.93
CA GLU A 46 25.74 -4.50 4.75
C GLU A 46 25.77 -3.58 3.52
N THR A 47 25.08 -3.96 2.44
CA THR A 47 25.06 -3.18 1.20
C THR A 47 24.21 -1.92 1.32
N TYR A 48 23.06 -2.01 1.99
CA TYR A 48 22.07 -0.94 2.05
C TYR A 48 21.96 -0.27 3.43
N ASN A 49 22.79 -0.66 4.41
CA ASN A 49 22.73 -0.20 5.79
C ASN A 49 21.31 -0.30 6.37
N THR A 50 20.77 -1.52 6.37
CA THR A 50 19.42 -1.86 6.82
C THR A 50 19.43 -2.93 7.89
N ASP A 51 18.33 -3.16 8.59
CA ASP A 51 18.13 -4.28 9.53
C ASP A 51 16.97 -5.17 9.05
N LEU A 52 17.25 -5.96 8.00
CA LEU A 52 16.36 -7.00 7.49
C LEU A 52 16.72 -8.34 8.11
N ASN A 53 15.76 -8.99 8.76
CA ASN A 53 15.88 -10.30 9.37
C ASN A 53 14.86 -11.28 8.81
N VAL A 54 15.26 -12.56 8.69
CA VAL A 54 14.39 -13.66 8.31
C VAL A 54 14.74 -14.86 9.20
N SER A 55 13.78 -15.36 9.99
CA SER A 55 14.04 -16.48 10.89
C SER A 55 14.32 -17.78 10.15
N ARG A 56 13.64 -17.99 9.03
CA ARG A 56 13.81 -19.18 8.21
C ARG A 56 13.57 -18.86 6.75
N LEU A 57 14.46 -19.36 5.90
CA LEU A 57 14.26 -19.41 4.45
C LEU A 57 14.13 -20.87 4.05
N SER A 58 13.15 -21.19 3.22
CA SER A 58 12.98 -22.53 2.66
C SER A 58 12.52 -22.43 1.20
N ILE A 59 12.78 -23.49 0.44
CA ILE A 59 12.25 -23.66 -0.91
C ILE A 59 11.34 -24.87 -0.88
N ASN A 60 10.06 -24.66 -1.23
CA ASN A 60 9.10 -25.75 -1.27
C ASN A 60 9.26 -26.61 -2.53
N TYR A 61 8.54 -27.76 -2.59
CA TYR A 61 8.60 -28.69 -3.72
C TYR A 61 8.13 -28.09 -5.07
N LYS A 62 7.42 -26.96 -5.05
CA LYS A 62 7.01 -26.21 -6.25
C LYS A 62 8.07 -25.20 -6.70
N GLY A 63 9.19 -25.08 -5.99
CA GLY A 63 10.24 -24.12 -6.26
C GLY A 63 9.96 -22.71 -5.73
N ASN A 64 8.91 -22.53 -4.92
CA ASN A 64 8.65 -21.23 -4.29
C ASN A 64 9.58 -21.03 -3.10
N ILE A 65 10.08 -19.82 -2.97
CA ILE A 65 10.80 -19.36 -1.77
C ILE A 65 9.76 -19.04 -0.70
N VAL A 66 9.97 -19.56 0.50
CA VAL A 66 9.17 -19.27 1.69
C VAL A 66 10.07 -18.65 2.74
N LEU A 67 9.69 -17.48 3.21
CA LEU A 67 10.35 -16.73 4.29
C LEU A 67 9.42 -16.73 5.50
N ASP A 68 9.92 -17.18 6.65
CA ASP A 68 9.18 -17.13 7.90
C ASP A 68 9.74 -16.02 8.80
N ASN A 69 8.84 -15.25 9.39
CA ASN A 69 9.14 -14.10 10.25
C ASN A 69 10.10 -13.11 9.60
N LEU A 70 9.74 -12.63 8.42
CA LEU A 70 10.45 -11.52 7.80
C LEU A 70 10.21 -10.28 8.66
N LEU A 71 11.29 -9.61 9.06
CA LEU A 71 11.26 -8.43 9.90
C LEU A 71 12.24 -7.38 9.36
N LEU A 72 11.74 -6.22 9.02
CA LEU A 72 12.52 -5.02 8.70
C LEU A 72 12.33 -4.00 9.80
N ARG A 73 13.44 -3.54 10.39
CA ARG A 73 13.45 -2.51 11.43
C ARG A 73 14.03 -1.20 10.91
N ASP A 74 13.67 -0.14 11.58
CA ASP A 74 14.26 1.18 11.42
C ASP A 74 15.55 1.35 12.27
N ASP A 75 16.14 2.54 12.18
CA ASP A 75 17.36 2.89 12.93
C ASP A 75 17.12 3.03 14.44
N TYR A 76 15.86 3.01 14.90
CA TYR A 76 15.44 3.01 16.31
C TYR A 76 15.03 1.62 16.82
N GLU A 77 15.30 0.57 16.04
CA GLU A 77 14.92 -0.82 16.31
C GLU A 77 13.41 -1.09 16.32
N ASP A 78 12.56 -0.12 15.86
CA ASP A 78 11.13 -0.35 15.71
C ASP A 78 10.81 -1.03 14.37
N THR A 79 9.69 -1.70 14.31
CA THR A 79 9.26 -2.47 13.14
C THR A 79 8.69 -1.55 12.08
N ILE A 80 9.26 -1.57 10.86
CA ILE A 80 8.68 -0.98 9.65
C ILE A 80 7.77 -2.03 8.99
N ILE A 81 8.31 -3.22 8.73
CA ILE A 81 7.60 -4.33 8.07
C ILE A 81 7.82 -5.61 8.86
N TYR A 82 6.74 -6.32 9.15
CA TYR A 82 6.77 -7.69 9.63
C TYR A 82 5.82 -8.54 8.80
N ALA A 83 6.25 -9.73 8.39
CA ALA A 83 5.40 -10.74 7.79
C ALA A 83 5.67 -12.08 8.46
N LYS A 84 4.62 -12.74 8.98
CA LYS A 84 4.74 -14.04 9.61
C LYS A 84 5.21 -15.09 8.60
N SER A 85 4.64 -15.07 7.41
CA SER A 85 5.06 -15.91 6.30
C SER A 85 4.93 -15.15 4.99
N LEU A 86 5.93 -15.26 4.14
CA LEU A 86 5.94 -14.77 2.78
C LEU A 86 6.35 -15.90 1.85
N SER A 87 5.48 -16.28 0.92
CA SER A 87 5.76 -17.27 -0.12
C SER A 87 5.78 -16.60 -1.47
N THR A 88 6.84 -16.79 -2.24
CA THR A 88 6.98 -16.16 -3.55
C THR A 88 7.71 -17.07 -4.55
N SER A 89 7.43 -16.89 -5.84
CA SER A 89 8.12 -17.55 -6.92
C SER A 89 8.98 -16.57 -7.72
N LEU A 90 10.26 -16.89 -7.86
CA LEU A 90 11.19 -16.10 -8.66
C LEU A 90 10.99 -16.38 -10.14
N ILE A 91 10.98 -15.31 -10.93
CA ILE A 91 10.98 -15.42 -12.39
C ILE A 91 12.41 -15.68 -12.89
N ASN A 92 13.42 -15.11 -12.21
CA ASN A 92 14.82 -15.29 -12.61
C ASN A 92 15.74 -15.34 -11.38
N LEU A 93 16.33 -16.51 -11.14
CA LEU A 93 17.29 -16.74 -10.05
C LEU A 93 18.56 -15.87 -10.16
N ALA A 94 18.99 -15.53 -11.37
CA ALA A 94 20.16 -14.68 -11.57
C ALA A 94 20.01 -13.26 -11.00
N ASN A 95 18.78 -12.82 -10.75
CA ASN A 95 18.48 -11.49 -10.22
C ASN A 95 18.49 -11.40 -8.68
N LEU A 96 18.67 -12.54 -7.97
CA LEU A 96 18.70 -12.55 -6.48
C LEU A 96 19.85 -11.77 -5.87
N SER A 97 20.94 -11.63 -6.59
CA SER A 97 22.12 -10.88 -6.13
C SER A 97 22.21 -9.46 -6.69
N GLY A 98 21.22 -9.03 -7.46
CA GLY A 98 21.19 -7.76 -8.15
C GLY A 98 20.19 -6.75 -7.58
N LYS A 99 20.22 -5.53 -8.09
CA LYS A 99 19.27 -4.46 -7.77
C LYS A 99 17.89 -4.65 -8.42
N ASN A 100 17.69 -5.69 -9.25
CA ASN A 100 16.47 -5.96 -10.00
C ASN A 100 15.84 -7.27 -9.53
N LEU A 101 14.84 -7.18 -8.66
CA LEU A 101 14.08 -8.32 -8.17
C LEU A 101 12.76 -8.44 -8.93
N HIS A 102 12.46 -9.62 -9.44
CA HIS A 102 11.20 -9.88 -10.13
C HIS A 102 10.58 -11.19 -9.65
N PHE A 103 9.45 -11.06 -8.96
CA PHE A 103 8.65 -12.16 -8.45
C PHE A 103 7.36 -12.33 -9.25
N SER A 104 6.89 -13.56 -9.38
CA SER A 104 5.64 -13.87 -10.07
C SER A 104 4.45 -13.69 -9.11
N ASN A 105 4.19 -14.71 -8.29
CA ASN A 105 3.12 -14.69 -7.32
C ASN A 105 3.72 -14.60 -5.91
N THR A 106 3.22 -13.69 -5.12
CA THR A 106 3.64 -13.51 -3.73
C THR A 106 2.41 -13.61 -2.84
N GLU A 107 2.47 -14.47 -1.82
CA GLU A 107 1.43 -14.61 -0.80
C GLU A 107 2.05 -14.24 0.55
N ILE A 108 1.36 -13.41 1.32
CA ILE A 108 1.83 -12.89 2.60
C ILE A 108 0.76 -13.16 3.65
N ASP A 109 1.15 -13.79 4.75
CA ASP A 109 0.28 -13.99 5.92
C ASP A 109 0.74 -13.10 7.06
N GLN A 110 -0.21 -12.39 7.68
CA GLN A 110 0.01 -11.50 8.82
C GLN A 110 1.10 -10.46 8.55
N LEU A 111 0.92 -9.67 7.46
CA LEU A 111 1.74 -8.49 7.20
C LEU A 111 1.38 -7.39 8.20
N LYS A 112 2.37 -6.83 8.87
CA LYS A 112 2.26 -5.56 9.60
C LYS A 112 3.15 -4.56 8.92
N PHE A 113 2.55 -3.51 8.38
CA PHE A 113 3.28 -2.44 7.72
C PHE A 113 3.01 -1.13 8.45
N LYS A 114 4.07 -0.48 8.90
CA LYS A 114 4.02 0.75 9.70
C LYS A 114 4.79 1.86 9.01
N LEU A 115 4.10 2.92 8.64
CA LEU A 115 4.70 4.17 8.23
C LEU A 115 4.80 5.06 9.47
N LYS A 116 5.99 5.17 10.07
CA LYS A 116 6.20 5.96 11.29
C LYS A 116 7.17 7.09 11.03
N GLN A 117 6.73 8.30 11.36
CA GLN A 117 7.55 9.49 11.42
C GLN A 117 7.79 9.86 12.88
N TYR A 118 9.04 9.89 13.30
CA TYR A 118 9.42 10.29 14.65
C TYR A 118 9.31 11.80 14.85
N GLN A 119 9.22 12.21 16.11
CA GLN A 119 9.15 13.62 16.48
C GLN A 119 10.39 14.38 15.99
N ASN A 120 10.15 15.53 15.35
CA ASN A 120 11.17 16.39 14.72
C ASN A 120 11.91 15.78 13.53
N GLU A 121 11.54 14.58 13.09
CA GLU A 121 12.09 14.00 11.87
C GLU A 121 11.36 14.55 10.63
N LYS A 122 12.12 14.65 9.52
CA LYS A 122 11.63 15.20 8.25
C LYS A 122 10.81 14.20 7.46
N TYR A 123 11.21 12.92 7.52
CA TYR A 123 10.63 11.82 6.74
C TYR A 123 10.24 10.66 7.67
N ASP A 124 9.28 9.87 7.21
CA ASP A 124 8.97 8.59 7.83
C ASP A 124 10.07 7.55 7.56
N GLU A 125 10.10 6.50 8.37
CA GLU A 125 11.17 5.49 8.36
C GLU A 125 11.16 4.62 7.10
N PHE A 126 10.00 4.38 6.48
CA PHE A 126 9.94 3.66 5.21
C PHE A 126 10.52 4.48 4.06
N THR A 127 10.26 5.79 4.06
CA THR A 127 10.90 6.74 3.15
C THR A 127 12.43 6.73 3.26
N LYS A 128 12.95 6.76 4.51
CA LYS A 128 14.40 6.65 4.75
C LYS A 128 14.96 5.29 4.27
N PHE A 129 14.21 4.21 4.48
CA PHE A 129 14.58 2.90 3.97
C PHE A 129 14.67 2.88 2.43
N LEU A 130 13.69 3.45 1.74
CA LEU A 130 13.73 3.57 0.27
C LEU A 130 14.92 4.42 -0.21
N ASP A 131 15.26 5.48 0.50
CA ASP A 131 16.43 6.32 0.19
C ASP A 131 17.73 5.52 0.32
N LYS A 132 17.87 4.67 1.37
CA LYS A 132 19.00 3.75 1.53
C LYS A 132 19.14 2.77 0.35
N LEU A 133 18.03 2.23 -0.15
CA LEU A 133 18.02 1.33 -1.31
C LEU A 133 18.47 2.04 -2.61
N ASN A 134 18.23 3.34 -2.70
CA ASN A 134 18.50 4.14 -3.89
C ASN A 134 19.82 4.92 -3.83
N ASP A 135 20.57 4.80 -2.72
CA ASP A 135 21.89 5.39 -2.63
C ASP A 135 22.84 4.77 -3.68
N THR A 136 23.08 5.54 -4.74
CA THR A 136 23.90 5.13 -5.87
C THR A 136 25.40 5.31 -5.62
N THR A 137 25.81 5.88 -4.47
CA THR A 137 27.22 6.15 -4.17
C THR A 137 28.02 4.87 -3.94
N THR A 138 27.37 3.78 -3.57
CA THR A 138 28.00 2.52 -3.19
C THR A 138 28.04 1.46 -4.29
N THR A 139 27.22 1.54 -5.34
CA THR A 139 27.16 0.49 -6.39
C THR A 139 26.62 1.01 -7.73
N SER A 140 27.35 0.75 -8.82
CA SER A 140 26.99 0.75 -10.26
C SER A 140 25.90 1.72 -10.80
N GLY A 141 25.50 2.78 -10.11
CA GLY A 141 24.62 3.83 -10.65
C GLY A 141 23.18 3.42 -11.03
N GLN A 142 22.74 2.19 -10.72
CA GLN A 142 21.36 1.74 -10.99
C GLN A 142 20.49 1.81 -9.75
N SER A 143 19.28 2.37 -9.87
CA SER A 143 18.27 2.37 -8.81
C SER A 143 17.78 0.94 -8.51
N PHE A 144 17.41 0.69 -7.25
CA PHE A 144 16.75 -0.55 -6.85
C PHE A 144 15.40 -0.70 -7.55
N GLN A 145 15.13 -1.89 -8.04
CA GLN A 145 13.86 -2.23 -8.70
C GLN A 145 13.28 -3.52 -8.11
N LEU A 146 12.01 -3.45 -7.69
CA LEU A 146 11.22 -4.62 -7.29
C LEU A 146 9.96 -4.69 -8.14
N LYS A 147 9.74 -5.82 -8.79
CA LYS A 147 8.51 -6.13 -9.55
C LYS A 147 7.85 -7.36 -8.97
N ILE A 148 6.53 -7.31 -8.80
CA ILE A 148 5.70 -8.45 -8.38
C ILE A 148 4.48 -8.49 -9.30
N ASN A 149 4.31 -9.58 -10.05
CA ASN A 149 3.18 -9.67 -10.99
C ASN A 149 1.85 -9.72 -10.24
N ARG A 150 1.80 -10.47 -9.13
CA ARG A 150 0.63 -10.54 -8.26
C ARG A 150 1.04 -10.73 -6.81
N ALA A 151 0.46 -9.95 -5.90
CA ALA A 151 0.61 -10.14 -4.47
C ALA A 151 -0.75 -10.27 -3.78
N LEU A 152 -0.83 -11.22 -2.86
CA LEU A 152 -1.97 -11.46 -1.98
C LEU A 152 -1.48 -11.31 -0.55
N ALA A 153 -2.23 -10.60 0.27
CA ALA A 153 -1.99 -10.56 1.70
C ALA A 153 -3.27 -10.87 2.46
N TYR A 154 -3.10 -11.52 3.60
CA TYR A 154 -4.19 -11.94 4.46
C TYR A 154 -3.89 -11.62 5.92
N ASN A 155 -4.94 -11.33 6.71
CA ASN A 155 -4.85 -11.12 8.15
C ASN A 155 -3.82 -10.04 8.52
N SER A 156 -3.78 -8.97 7.76
CA SER A 156 -2.72 -7.97 7.80
C SER A 156 -3.17 -6.69 8.51
N ASP A 157 -2.22 -5.84 8.88
CA ASP A 157 -2.46 -4.53 9.47
C ASP A 157 -1.61 -3.48 8.75
N PHE A 158 -2.17 -2.30 8.54
CA PHE A 158 -1.44 -1.13 8.06
C PHE A 158 -1.67 0.05 8.99
N SER A 159 -0.61 0.79 9.30
CA SER A 159 -0.71 1.99 10.15
C SER A 159 0.18 3.12 9.70
N ILE A 160 -0.30 4.35 9.89
CA ILE A 160 0.47 5.59 9.74
C ILE A 160 0.53 6.26 11.10
N ILE A 161 1.73 6.56 11.58
CA ILE A 161 1.99 7.24 12.85
C ILE A 161 2.85 8.47 12.58
N ASN A 162 2.35 9.64 12.92
CA ASN A 162 3.14 10.88 12.86
C ASN A 162 3.27 11.45 14.28
N GLN A 163 4.43 11.26 14.90
CA GLN A 163 4.68 11.72 16.27
C GLN A 163 4.76 13.25 16.41
N ASN A 164 4.82 14.00 15.32
CA ASN A 164 4.68 15.46 15.37
C ASN A 164 3.24 15.89 15.63
N ILE A 165 2.26 15.02 15.37
CA ILE A 165 0.83 15.26 15.60
C ILE A 165 0.37 14.55 16.89
N GLY A 166 0.86 13.32 17.13
CA GLY A 166 0.48 12.51 18.29
C GLY A 166 1.15 11.15 18.29
N GLN A 167 0.97 10.38 19.36
CA GLN A 167 1.56 9.03 19.52
C GLN A 167 0.67 7.94 18.90
N ASP A 168 -0.63 8.21 18.80
CA ASP A 168 -1.60 7.27 18.24
C ASP A 168 -1.54 7.27 16.71
N PRO A 169 -1.84 6.14 16.05
CA PRO A 169 -1.95 6.11 14.61
C PRO A 169 -2.95 7.15 14.09
N THR A 170 -2.50 7.99 13.16
CA THR A 170 -3.37 8.92 12.42
C THR A 170 -4.26 8.18 11.45
N PHE A 171 -3.75 7.08 10.89
CA PHE A 171 -4.50 6.14 10.06
C PHE A 171 -4.19 4.70 10.50
N PHE A 172 -5.20 3.85 10.55
CA PHE A 172 -5.04 2.43 10.84
C PHE A 172 -6.14 1.62 10.17
N ILE A 173 -5.74 0.54 9.53
CA ILE A 173 -6.63 -0.49 9.01
C ILE A 173 -6.16 -1.85 9.53
N LYS A 174 -7.07 -2.61 10.13
CA LYS A 174 -6.85 -3.96 10.66
C LYS A 174 -7.63 -4.99 9.86
N ASP A 175 -7.29 -6.26 10.08
CA ASP A 175 -7.91 -7.38 9.37
C ASP A 175 -7.88 -7.14 7.84
N LEU A 176 -6.74 -6.61 7.39
CA LEU A 176 -6.52 -6.17 6.01
C LEU A 176 -6.19 -7.37 5.14
N ASP A 177 -7.04 -7.63 4.16
CA ASP A 177 -6.78 -8.54 3.05
C ASP A 177 -6.66 -7.74 1.76
N PHE A 178 -5.67 -8.05 0.92
CA PHE A 178 -5.57 -7.41 -0.39
C PHE A 178 -5.06 -8.33 -1.49
N ASN A 179 -5.44 -7.99 -2.71
CA ASN A 179 -4.96 -8.58 -3.95
C ASN A 179 -4.51 -7.44 -4.86
N LEU A 180 -3.23 -7.37 -5.14
CA LEU A 180 -2.69 -6.40 -6.09
C LEU A 180 -1.95 -7.09 -7.24
N SER A 181 -1.85 -6.39 -8.37
CA SER A 181 -1.13 -6.84 -9.54
C SER A 181 -0.25 -5.73 -10.10
N ASN A 182 0.78 -6.14 -10.87
CA ASN A 182 1.70 -5.22 -11.53
C ASN A 182 2.42 -4.28 -10.56
N PHE A 183 2.72 -4.77 -9.35
CA PHE A 183 3.48 -4.00 -8.38
C PHE A 183 4.88 -3.72 -8.92
N LYS A 184 5.26 -2.46 -8.88
CA LYS A 184 6.55 -1.98 -9.34
C LYS A 184 7.04 -0.89 -8.40
N LEU A 185 8.17 -1.13 -7.79
CA LEU A 185 8.95 -0.14 -7.06
C LEU A 185 10.21 0.14 -7.87
N LEU A 186 10.42 1.38 -8.26
CA LEU A 186 11.59 1.84 -9.02
C LEU A 186 12.12 3.12 -8.40
N GLY A 187 13.22 3.01 -7.69
CA GLY A 187 13.68 4.15 -6.89
C GLY A 187 12.61 4.52 -5.86
N PRO A 188 12.26 5.81 -5.75
CA PRO A 188 11.20 6.25 -4.85
C PRO A 188 9.78 6.05 -5.41
N ASP A 189 9.66 5.69 -6.70
CA ASP A 189 8.38 5.59 -7.38
C ASP A 189 7.74 4.21 -7.15
N LEU A 190 6.42 4.21 -6.91
CA LEU A 190 5.63 3.02 -6.63
C LEU A 190 4.37 3.01 -7.50
N ASP A 191 4.14 1.92 -8.23
CA ASP A 191 2.94 1.69 -9.04
C ASP A 191 2.36 0.31 -8.76
N PHE A 192 1.04 0.20 -8.70
CA PHE A 192 0.33 -1.07 -8.69
C PHE A 192 -1.15 -0.94 -9.03
N ASN A 193 -1.77 -2.05 -9.43
CA ASN A 193 -3.21 -2.15 -9.53
C ASN A 193 -3.75 -2.89 -8.30
N LEU A 194 -4.47 -2.19 -7.44
CA LEU A 194 -5.22 -2.78 -6.34
C LEU A 194 -6.51 -3.38 -6.90
N ARG A 195 -6.56 -4.70 -6.96
CA ARG A 195 -7.69 -5.47 -7.51
C ARG A 195 -8.82 -5.64 -6.50
N ARG A 196 -8.45 -5.70 -5.26
CA ARG A 196 -9.34 -5.82 -4.10
C ARG A 196 -8.57 -5.49 -2.83
N MET A 197 -9.20 -4.79 -1.94
CA MET A 197 -8.76 -4.63 -0.56
C MET A 197 -10.00 -4.61 0.34
N SER A 198 -9.94 -5.32 1.47
CA SER A 198 -10.96 -5.29 2.51
C SER A 198 -10.30 -5.16 3.87
N GLY A 199 -11.03 -4.64 4.86
CA GLY A 199 -10.50 -4.45 6.21
C GLY A 199 -11.37 -3.52 7.04
N ILE A 200 -10.89 -3.15 8.23
CA ILE A 200 -11.63 -2.31 9.18
C ILE A 200 -10.80 -1.09 9.55
N LEU A 201 -11.29 0.10 9.22
CA LEU A 201 -10.65 1.37 9.58
C LEU A 201 -10.71 1.63 11.09
N LYS A 202 -9.83 2.50 11.59
CA LYS A 202 -9.78 2.95 13.01
C LYS A 202 -11.14 3.41 13.52
N GLN A 203 -11.93 4.09 12.70
CA GLN A 203 -13.26 4.60 13.02
C GLN A 203 -14.34 3.50 13.08
N GLY A 204 -13.98 2.24 12.79
CA GLY A 204 -14.90 1.11 12.75
C GLY A 204 -15.71 1.02 11.45
N ILE A 205 -15.28 1.70 10.39
CA ILE A 205 -15.82 1.53 9.05
C ILE A 205 -15.28 0.24 8.47
N ILE A 206 -16.17 -0.61 8.02
CA ILE A 206 -15.82 -1.84 7.29
C ILE A 206 -15.64 -1.48 5.83
N ILE A 207 -14.50 -1.80 5.24
CA ILE A 207 -14.28 -1.77 3.80
C ILE A 207 -14.54 -3.18 3.29
N ASP A 208 -15.59 -3.35 2.48
CA ASP A 208 -15.93 -4.62 1.83
C ASP A 208 -15.07 -4.85 0.59
N ASP A 209 -14.87 -3.79 -0.20
CA ASP A 209 -14.02 -3.81 -1.37
C ASP A 209 -13.45 -2.41 -1.67
N PHE A 210 -12.17 -2.34 -1.96
CA PHE A 210 -11.54 -1.13 -2.47
C PHE A 210 -10.63 -1.49 -3.65
N LYS A 211 -10.81 -0.79 -4.74
CA LYS A 211 -10.08 -0.95 -6.00
C LYS A 211 -9.54 0.39 -6.46
N THR A 212 -8.35 0.40 -7.03
CA THR A 212 -7.79 1.57 -7.70
C THR A 212 -6.53 1.19 -8.47
N ARG A 213 -6.16 1.98 -9.46
CA ARG A 213 -4.81 2.02 -9.98
C ARG A 213 -4.05 3.09 -9.21
N PHE A 214 -3.06 2.65 -8.45
CA PHE A 214 -2.28 3.52 -7.57
C PHE A 214 -0.93 3.84 -8.16
N SER A 215 -0.54 5.09 -8.15
CA SER A 215 0.82 5.54 -8.39
C SER A 215 1.27 6.55 -7.35
N TYR A 216 2.54 6.49 -6.98
CA TYR A 216 3.20 7.40 -6.05
C TYR A 216 4.57 7.79 -6.58
N SER A 217 4.88 9.06 -6.43
CA SER A 217 6.22 9.63 -6.60
C SER A 217 6.50 10.64 -5.48
N PRO A 218 7.71 11.18 -5.33
CA PRO A 218 8.01 12.22 -4.34
C PRO A 218 7.23 13.53 -4.50
N SER A 219 6.52 13.72 -5.62
CA SER A 219 5.77 14.94 -5.92
C SER A 219 4.29 14.73 -6.21
N GLN A 220 3.86 13.47 -6.38
CA GLN A 220 2.48 13.18 -6.78
C GLN A 220 2.05 11.80 -6.27
N MET A 221 0.76 11.70 -5.92
CA MET A 221 0.09 10.43 -5.65
C MET A 221 -1.24 10.44 -6.42
N HIS A 222 -1.56 9.33 -7.07
CA HIS A 222 -2.76 9.23 -7.88
C HIS A 222 -3.50 7.91 -7.61
N LEU A 223 -4.81 7.99 -7.42
CA LEU A 223 -5.75 6.90 -7.31
C LEU A 223 -6.72 6.99 -8.48
N GLU A 224 -6.40 6.30 -9.57
CA GLU A 224 -7.27 6.24 -10.76
C GLU A 224 -8.29 5.11 -10.63
N ASP A 225 -9.44 5.26 -11.27
CA ASP A 225 -10.51 4.26 -11.29
C ASP A 225 -10.86 3.76 -9.87
N LEU A 226 -10.94 4.71 -8.93
CA LEU A 226 -11.23 4.42 -7.53
C LEU A 226 -12.67 3.89 -7.40
N SER A 227 -12.81 2.77 -6.71
CA SER A 227 -14.11 2.21 -6.28
C SER A 227 -13.95 1.72 -4.84
N LEU A 228 -14.71 2.30 -3.92
CA LEU A 228 -14.72 1.97 -2.50
C LEU A 228 -16.13 1.56 -2.08
N GLU A 229 -16.28 0.31 -1.65
CA GLU A 229 -17.51 -0.25 -1.15
C GLU A 229 -17.43 -0.49 0.36
N THR A 230 -18.45 -0.03 1.07
CA THR A 230 -18.72 -0.34 2.47
C THR A 230 -20.11 -0.99 2.55
N PRO A 231 -20.57 -1.51 3.70
CA PRO A 231 -21.95 -2.00 3.83
C PRO A 231 -23.04 -0.95 3.53
N TYR A 232 -22.68 0.34 3.53
CA TYR A 232 -23.64 1.44 3.42
C TYR A 232 -23.33 2.43 2.30
N SER A 233 -22.11 2.46 1.79
CA SER A 233 -21.68 3.45 0.79
C SER A 233 -20.98 2.77 -0.39
N ASN A 234 -21.08 3.41 -1.56
CA ASN A 234 -20.31 3.07 -2.77
C ASN A 234 -19.75 4.35 -3.36
N ILE A 235 -18.43 4.54 -3.32
CA ILE A 235 -17.76 5.75 -3.76
C ILE A 235 -16.97 5.43 -5.02
N GLU A 236 -17.24 6.15 -6.11
CA GLU A 236 -16.53 6.01 -7.37
C GLU A 236 -15.89 7.35 -7.76
N GLY A 237 -14.67 7.29 -8.25
CA GLY A 237 -14.00 8.53 -8.64
C GLY A 237 -12.52 8.38 -8.97
N GLU A 238 -11.84 9.49 -8.82
CA GLU A 238 -10.41 9.65 -9.05
C GLU A 238 -9.88 10.70 -8.09
N ILE A 239 -8.72 10.46 -7.50
CA ILE A 239 -8.08 11.41 -6.57
C ILE A 239 -6.61 11.54 -6.94
N GLU A 240 -6.18 12.77 -7.11
CA GLU A 240 -4.80 13.16 -7.33
C GLU A 240 -4.33 14.10 -6.22
N PHE A 241 -3.12 13.88 -5.74
CA PHE A 241 -2.45 14.72 -4.76
C PHE A 241 -1.16 15.24 -5.36
N ASP A 242 -1.01 16.56 -5.41
CA ASP A 242 0.22 17.25 -5.83
C ASP A 242 0.88 17.90 -4.62
N TYR A 243 2.17 17.64 -4.44
CA TYR A 243 2.91 18.09 -3.27
C TYR A 243 4.43 18.14 -3.52
N ASN A 244 5.17 18.87 -2.68
CA ASN A 244 6.56 18.52 -2.46
C ASN A 244 6.63 17.50 -1.34
N ARG A 245 7.57 16.55 -1.39
CA ARG A 245 7.70 15.48 -0.39
C ARG A 245 7.67 15.97 1.06
N GLU A 246 8.20 17.18 1.31
CA GLU A 246 8.22 17.82 2.63
C GLU A 246 6.84 18.33 3.09
N ASP A 247 5.92 18.51 2.17
CA ASP A 247 4.59 19.04 2.46
C ASP A 247 3.66 17.98 3.07
N LEU A 248 4.00 16.69 2.94
CA LEU A 248 3.23 15.58 3.52
C LEU A 248 3.11 15.65 5.05
N LYS A 249 4.04 16.32 5.74
CA LYS A 249 3.94 16.57 7.19
C LYS A 249 2.84 17.57 7.55
N ASP A 250 2.54 18.52 6.64
CA ASP A 250 1.53 19.56 6.77
C ASP A 250 0.39 19.30 5.76
N PHE A 251 -0.07 18.05 5.69
CA PHE A 251 -0.95 17.52 4.64
C PHE A 251 -2.17 18.39 4.38
N PHE A 252 -2.86 18.83 5.42
CA PHE A 252 -4.11 19.60 5.31
C PHE A 252 -3.93 20.99 4.71
N ASP A 253 -2.73 21.59 4.86
CA ASP A 253 -2.46 22.96 4.46
C ASP A 253 -1.59 23.09 3.20
N LYS A 254 -0.86 22.01 2.82
CA LYS A 254 0.14 22.12 1.74
C LYS A 254 -0.07 21.16 0.58
N VAL A 255 -0.75 20.02 0.81
CA VAL A 255 -1.02 19.09 -0.27
C VAL A 255 -2.22 19.55 -1.07
N ASN A 256 -2.03 19.76 -2.38
CA ASN A 256 -3.13 20.05 -3.29
C ASN A 256 -3.84 18.76 -3.68
N ILE A 257 -5.15 18.77 -3.60
CA ILE A 257 -6.02 17.65 -3.94
C ILE A 257 -6.82 18.04 -5.17
N ASN A 258 -6.88 17.14 -6.14
CA ASN A 258 -7.83 17.16 -7.23
C ASN A 258 -8.62 15.86 -7.16
N ALA A 259 -9.90 15.91 -6.78
CA ALA A 259 -10.75 14.75 -6.68
C ALA A 259 -11.99 14.93 -7.52
N LYS A 260 -12.37 13.87 -8.23
CA LYS A 260 -13.61 13.82 -9.01
C LYS A 260 -14.42 12.62 -8.54
N PHE A 261 -15.65 12.87 -8.11
CA PHE A 261 -16.60 11.86 -7.69
C PHE A 261 -17.69 11.68 -8.74
N ASN A 262 -17.96 10.43 -9.10
CA ASN A 262 -18.93 10.06 -10.13
C ASN A 262 -20.03 9.21 -9.48
N ASN A 263 -21.27 9.72 -9.40
CA ASN A 263 -22.43 8.99 -8.88
C ASN A 263 -22.13 8.17 -7.61
N SER A 264 -21.42 8.78 -6.68
CA SER A 264 -21.05 8.13 -5.43
C SER A 264 -22.24 8.11 -4.48
N LEU A 265 -22.64 6.92 -4.01
CA LEU A 265 -23.60 6.74 -2.94
C LEU A 265 -22.88 6.80 -1.60
N VAL A 266 -23.17 7.79 -0.78
CA VAL A 266 -22.57 7.97 0.55
C VAL A 266 -23.66 7.94 1.62
N SER A 267 -23.56 6.98 2.54
CA SER A 267 -24.49 6.88 3.66
C SER A 267 -24.06 7.75 4.83
N SER A 268 -25.04 8.42 5.43
CA SER A 268 -24.84 9.14 6.70
C SER A 268 -24.35 8.23 7.82
N THR A 269 -24.61 6.93 7.75
CA THR A 269 -24.11 5.93 8.71
C THR A 269 -22.58 5.88 8.71
N ASP A 270 -21.95 5.95 7.54
CA ASP A 270 -20.49 6.01 7.45
C ASP A 270 -19.94 7.39 7.78
N LEU A 271 -20.61 8.48 7.34
CA LEU A 271 -20.21 9.85 7.65
C LEU A 271 -20.21 10.13 9.16
N ARG A 272 -21.16 9.58 9.88
CA ARG A 272 -21.26 9.72 11.35
C ARG A 272 -20.10 9.10 12.11
N ARG A 273 -19.33 8.20 11.50
CA ARG A 273 -18.08 7.68 12.07
C ARG A 273 -16.99 8.75 12.16
N PHE A 274 -17.11 9.82 11.36
CA PHE A 274 -16.19 10.96 11.37
C PHE A 274 -16.77 12.18 12.07
N TYR A 275 -18.09 12.41 11.90
CA TYR A 275 -18.77 13.57 12.45
C TYR A 275 -20.22 13.25 12.79
N ASP A 276 -20.60 13.40 14.05
CA ASP A 276 -21.92 13.02 14.60
C ASP A 276 -23.08 13.92 14.13
N GLY A 277 -22.79 15.05 13.47
CA GLY A 277 -23.80 16.01 13.03
C GLY A 277 -24.64 15.59 11.82
N PHE A 278 -24.32 14.48 11.18
CA PHE A 278 -25.15 13.97 10.08
C PHE A 278 -26.41 13.26 10.60
N GLY A 279 -27.51 13.37 9.86
CA GLY A 279 -28.76 12.63 10.13
C GLY A 279 -28.57 11.11 10.12
N TYR A 280 -29.62 10.40 10.55
CA TYR A 280 -29.59 8.93 10.60
C TYR A 280 -30.16 8.32 9.31
N SER A 281 -29.50 7.25 8.83
CA SER A 281 -29.99 6.39 7.74
C SER A 281 -30.33 7.14 6.44
N GLN A 282 -29.60 8.20 6.14
CA GLN A 282 -29.72 8.93 4.89
C GLN A 282 -28.71 8.43 3.88
N GLU A 283 -29.11 8.38 2.61
CA GLU A 283 -28.25 8.02 1.49
C GLU A 283 -28.15 9.23 0.56
N LEU A 284 -26.92 9.66 0.29
CA LEU A 284 -26.62 10.80 -0.55
C LEU A 284 -25.96 10.34 -1.85
N ASN A 285 -26.53 10.66 -2.98
CA ASN A 285 -25.84 10.54 -4.25
C ASN A 285 -25.05 11.82 -4.49
N ILE A 286 -23.73 11.68 -4.64
CA ILE A 286 -22.80 12.79 -4.75
C ILE A 286 -22.06 12.70 -6.08
N THR A 287 -22.08 13.81 -6.82
CA THR A 287 -21.24 14.05 -7.99
C THR A 287 -20.58 15.40 -7.83
N GLY A 288 -19.31 15.53 -8.19
CA GLY A 288 -18.62 16.83 -8.07
C GLY A 288 -17.13 16.72 -8.22
N VAL A 289 -16.50 17.88 -8.21
CA VAL A 289 -15.04 18.02 -8.25
C VAL A 289 -14.60 18.84 -7.05
N ALA A 290 -13.60 18.31 -6.32
CA ALA A 290 -12.94 19.01 -5.23
C ALA A 290 -11.52 19.37 -5.64
N SER A 291 -11.08 20.61 -5.40
CA SER A 291 -9.72 21.07 -5.73
C SER A 291 -9.16 22.03 -4.69
N GLY A 292 -7.85 21.98 -4.43
CA GLY A 292 -7.14 22.82 -3.47
C GLY A 292 -6.62 22.05 -2.26
N GLN A 293 -6.21 22.73 -1.19
CA GLN A 293 -5.82 22.09 0.07
C GLN A 293 -7.06 21.79 0.92
N LEU A 294 -7.00 20.77 1.79
CA LEU A 294 -8.14 20.39 2.64
C LEU A 294 -8.62 21.55 3.54
N ASN A 295 -7.71 22.41 4.00
CA ASN A 295 -8.06 23.61 4.74
C ASN A 295 -8.42 24.84 3.86
N ASN A 296 -8.43 24.67 2.52
CA ASN A 296 -8.83 25.69 1.56
C ASN A 296 -9.35 25.00 0.28
N LEU A 297 -10.48 24.28 0.42
CA LEU A 297 -11.01 23.38 -0.60
C LEU A 297 -12.13 24.05 -1.40
N GLU A 298 -12.05 23.98 -2.71
CA GLU A 298 -13.11 24.40 -3.63
C GLU A 298 -13.85 23.17 -4.13
N LEU A 299 -15.18 23.18 -3.99
CA LEU A 299 -16.10 22.18 -4.53
C LEU A 299 -16.82 22.80 -5.72
N LYS A 300 -16.68 22.19 -6.90
CA LYS A 300 -17.29 22.66 -8.15
C LYS A 300 -18.22 21.59 -8.72
N ALA A 301 -19.26 22.06 -9.41
CA ALA A 301 -20.28 21.17 -9.99
C ALA A 301 -20.79 20.14 -8.97
N LEU A 302 -20.87 20.53 -7.69
CA LEU A 302 -21.36 19.68 -6.63
C LEU A 302 -22.86 19.47 -6.82
N ASN A 303 -23.25 18.23 -7.04
CA ASN A 303 -24.65 17.82 -7.06
C ASN A 303 -24.85 16.77 -5.98
N ILE A 304 -25.75 17.03 -5.06
CA ILE A 304 -26.14 16.10 -3.99
C ILE A 304 -27.64 15.87 -4.09
N THR A 305 -28.04 14.61 -4.15
CA THR A 305 -29.45 14.17 -4.10
C THR A 305 -29.57 13.00 -3.14
N GLY A 306 -30.79 12.63 -2.72
CA GLY A 306 -31.01 11.39 -1.98
C GLY A 306 -31.60 11.56 -0.59
N VAL A 307 -31.78 12.78 -0.07
CA VAL A 307 -32.64 12.98 1.09
C VAL A 307 -34.04 13.23 0.56
N GLN A 308 -34.79 12.14 0.34
CA GLN A 308 -36.12 12.13 -0.29
C GLN A 308 -36.12 12.96 -1.60
N ASP A 309 -36.81 14.13 -1.64
CA ASP A 309 -36.88 15.00 -2.82
C ASP A 309 -35.87 16.17 -2.74
N THR A 310 -34.93 16.14 -1.80
CA THR A 310 -33.94 17.22 -1.65
C THR A 310 -32.82 17.08 -2.70
N ARG A 311 -32.54 18.19 -3.38
CA ARG A 311 -31.42 18.36 -4.29
C ARG A 311 -30.66 19.62 -3.95
N LEU A 312 -29.34 19.49 -3.94
CA LEU A 312 -28.41 20.61 -3.83
C LEU A 312 -27.50 20.62 -5.06
N ASP A 313 -27.53 21.73 -5.78
CA ASP A 313 -26.53 22.07 -6.81
C ASP A 313 -25.71 23.27 -6.29
N ALA A 314 -24.39 23.12 -6.15
CA ALA A 314 -23.59 24.14 -5.51
C ALA A 314 -22.16 24.24 -6.03
N GLU A 315 -21.61 25.45 -5.90
CA GLU A 315 -20.18 25.72 -5.86
C GLU A 315 -19.83 26.28 -4.49
N LEU A 316 -18.96 25.58 -3.75
CA LEU A 316 -18.65 25.91 -2.37
C LEU A 316 -17.14 26.08 -2.20
N LYS A 317 -16.77 26.97 -1.29
CA LYS A 317 -15.42 27.08 -0.77
C LYS A 317 -15.43 26.78 0.72
N LEU A 318 -14.66 25.76 1.11
CA LEU A 318 -14.49 25.35 2.51
C LEU A 318 -13.13 25.83 3.01
N VAL A 319 -13.11 26.49 4.15
CA VAL A 319 -11.88 27.02 4.76
C VAL A 319 -11.80 26.54 6.20
N ASN A 320 -10.59 26.10 6.61
CA ASN A 320 -10.30 25.60 7.95
C ASN A 320 -11.08 24.33 8.32
N SER A 321 -11.32 23.43 7.36
CA SER A 321 -12.09 22.19 7.59
C SER A 321 -11.44 21.23 8.60
N PHE A 322 -10.12 21.28 8.72
CA PHE A 322 -9.31 20.40 9.57
C PHE A 322 -8.31 21.18 10.44
N SER A 323 -8.62 22.41 10.81
CA SER A 323 -7.75 23.25 11.66
C SER A 323 -8.48 23.71 12.90
N ASP A 324 -7.74 24.17 13.93
CA ASP A 324 -8.30 24.75 15.15
C ASP A 324 -8.92 26.13 14.92
N SER A 325 -8.71 26.71 13.75
CA SER A 325 -9.31 28.00 13.35
C SER A 325 -10.80 27.82 13.02
N PRO A 326 -11.62 28.88 13.14
CA PRO A 326 -13.05 28.77 12.84
C PRO A 326 -13.31 28.29 11.41
N PHE A 327 -14.11 27.24 11.28
CA PHE A 327 -14.57 26.73 9.99
C PHE A 327 -15.42 27.80 9.27
N SER A 328 -15.20 27.93 7.98
CA SER A 328 -15.98 28.83 7.13
C SER A 328 -16.37 28.11 5.83
N MET A 329 -17.63 28.26 5.44
CA MET A 329 -18.17 27.81 4.16
C MET A 329 -18.75 29.01 3.41
N LYS A 330 -18.36 29.18 2.14
CA LYS A 330 -18.85 30.22 1.25
C LYS A 330 -19.39 29.57 -0.02
N GLY A 331 -20.66 29.88 -0.36
CA GLY A 331 -21.26 29.51 -1.63
C GLY A 331 -21.09 30.63 -2.65
N SER A 332 -20.60 30.32 -3.85
CA SER A 332 -20.60 31.22 -5.00
C SER A 332 -21.85 31.03 -5.86
N SER A 333 -22.37 29.80 -5.91
CA SER A 333 -23.65 29.44 -6.52
C SER A 333 -24.26 28.35 -5.66
N MET A 334 -25.55 28.46 -5.34
CA MET A 334 -26.27 27.48 -4.54
C MET A 334 -27.73 27.46 -4.96
N ASP A 335 -28.19 26.32 -5.44
CA ASP A 335 -29.60 26.03 -5.70
C ASP A 335 -30.02 24.82 -4.87
N ILE A 336 -31.02 25.03 -4.00
CA ILE A 336 -31.55 24.01 -3.09
C ILE A 336 -33.03 23.84 -3.42
N SER A 337 -33.40 22.64 -3.84
CA SER A 337 -34.78 22.20 -3.97
C SER A 337 -35.07 21.15 -2.92
N THR A 338 -36.07 21.38 -2.08
CA THR A 338 -36.42 20.47 -0.97
C THR A 338 -37.91 20.54 -0.67
N THR A 339 -38.44 19.53 0.00
CA THR A 339 -39.81 19.52 0.48
C THR A 339 -39.89 20.02 1.93
N TYR A 340 -41.07 20.46 2.36
CA TYR A 340 -41.29 20.89 3.76
C TYR A 340 -41.03 19.75 4.74
N GLY A 341 -41.34 18.51 4.36
CA GLY A 341 -41.08 17.32 5.18
C GLY A 341 -39.59 17.09 5.44
N ASP A 342 -38.75 17.30 4.42
CA ASP A 342 -37.28 17.12 4.52
C ASP A 342 -36.60 18.21 5.35
N LEU A 343 -37.19 19.42 5.41
CA LEU A 343 -36.66 20.53 6.20
C LEU A 343 -36.84 20.35 7.71
N ILE A 344 -37.80 19.52 8.12
CA ILE A 344 -38.15 19.33 9.55
C ILE A 344 -37.81 17.92 10.08
N SER A 345 -37.30 17.03 9.21
CA SER A 345 -36.82 15.70 9.57
C SER A 345 -35.33 15.70 9.97
#